data_91aa3aca7069338e52d5baa535c979b3
#
_entry.id   91aa3aca7069338e52d5baa535c979b3
#
_cell.length_a   1.000
_cell.length_b   1.000
_cell.length_c   1.000
_cell.angle_alpha   90.00
_cell.angle_beta   90.00
_cell.angle_gamma   90.00
#
_symmetry.space_group_name_H-M   'P 1'
#
loop_
_entity.id
_entity.type
_entity.pdbx_description
1 polymer ?
#
loop_
_entity_poly.entity_id
_entity_poly.type
_entity_poly.pdbx_seq_one_letter_code
_entity_poly.pdbx_strand_id
1 'polypeptide(L)'
;MENNKPVFYMLVGLPASGKSYESDRLGDVIVRSSDYLRDKLCGDINDMKNNGAVFTILQSLVRADLYHGKDVVYDATNLKASYRVEFLDTLRLLNCKKVCVFVDTPFEVCVKRNEERERTVPKEAMDRMKRFLEPPTFAEGLDEIRVVKNWNEKENSDGGDR
;
A
#
# COMPACT_ATOMS: atom_id res chain seq x y z
N MET A 1 10.75 -20.42 24.06
CA MET A 1 11.12 -19.19 23.30
C MET A 1 10.15 -19.09 22.13
N GLU A 2 9.24 -18.16 22.20
CA GLU A 2 8.43 -17.83 21.02
C GLU A 2 9.35 -17.28 19.96
N ASN A 3 9.46 -18.01 18.86
CA ASN A 3 10.17 -17.59 17.69
C ASN A 3 9.35 -16.46 17.09
N ASN A 4 9.64 -15.21 17.49
CA ASN A 4 8.88 -14.04 17.08
C ASN A 4 9.25 -13.76 15.63
N LYS A 5 8.46 -14.31 14.68
CA LYS A 5 8.63 -14.08 13.26
C LYS A 5 8.43 -12.60 12.95
N PRO A 6 9.27 -11.99 12.12
CA PRO A 6 8.99 -10.65 11.66
C PRO A 6 7.67 -10.62 10.89
N VAL A 7 6.98 -9.48 10.96
CA VAL A 7 5.71 -9.27 10.28
C VAL A 7 5.92 -8.40 9.06
N PHE A 8 5.47 -8.92 7.94
CA PHE A 8 5.36 -8.17 6.69
C PHE A 8 3.94 -7.62 6.57
N TYR A 9 3.81 -6.30 6.51
CA TYR A 9 2.54 -5.61 6.29
C TYR A 9 2.49 -5.08 4.87
N MET A 10 1.53 -5.52 4.08
CA MET A 10 1.24 -4.98 2.75
C MET A 10 0.02 -4.07 2.84
N LEU A 11 0.19 -2.79 2.55
CA LEU A 11 -0.94 -1.89 2.41
C LEU A 11 -1.57 -2.06 1.02
N VAL A 12 -2.88 -2.07 0.97
CA VAL A 12 -3.65 -2.08 -0.28
C VAL A 12 -4.70 -0.98 -0.21
N GLY A 13 -4.75 -0.13 -1.21
CA GLY A 13 -5.74 0.94 -1.29
C GLY A 13 -5.40 2.00 -2.31
N LEU A 14 -6.41 2.75 -2.70
CA LEU A 14 -6.27 3.87 -3.63
C LEU A 14 -5.45 5.02 -3.02
N PRO A 15 -4.87 5.90 -3.84
CA PRO A 15 -4.32 7.15 -3.34
C PRO A 15 -5.37 7.90 -2.52
N ALA A 16 -4.95 8.55 -1.44
CA ALA A 16 -5.83 9.27 -0.50
C ALA A 16 -6.89 8.41 0.23
N SER A 17 -6.73 7.09 0.24
CA SER A 17 -7.62 6.20 0.99
C SER A 17 -7.39 6.21 2.50
N GLY A 18 -6.23 6.70 2.96
CA GLY A 18 -5.85 6.70 4.37
C GLY A 18 -4.80 5.66 4.74
N LYS A 19 -4.04 5.14 3.76
CA LYS A 19 -2.98 4.16 4.01
C LYS A 19 -1.91 4.66 4.97
N SER A 20 -1.47 5.90 4.85
CA SER A 20 -0.45 6.48 5.73
C SER A 20 -0.93 6.53 7.18
N TYR A 21 -2.19 6.89 7.40
CA TYR A 21 -2.81 6.89 8.71
C TYR A 21 -2.81 5.48 9.32
N GLU A 22 -3.18 4.46 8.54
CA GLU A 22 -3.19 3.08 9.01
C GLU A 22 -1.77 2.55 9.25
N SER A 23 -0.80 2.95 8.42
CA SER A 23 0.61 2.63 8.62
C SER A 23 1.13 3.17 9.96
N ASP A 24 0.82 4.43 10.28
CA ASP A 24 1.24 5.07 11.54
C ASP A 24 0.66 4.35 12.77
N ARG A 25 -0.50 3.71 12.65
CA ARG A 25 -1.14 2.95 13.73
C ARG A 25 -0.49 1.58 13.99
N LEU A 26 0.36 1.09 13.09
CA LEU A 26 1.04 -0.19 13.28
C LEU A 26 2.17 -0.13 14.31
N GLY A 27 2.54 1.07 14.76
CA GLY A 27 3.53 1.27 15.81
C GLY A 27 4.96 1.35 15.28
N ASP A 28 5.90 0.78 16.02
CA ASP A 28 7.34 0.84 15.70
C ASP A 28 7.70 -0.20 14.62
N VAL A 29 7.45 0.16 13.37
CA VAL A 29 7.75 -0.66 12.19
C VAL A 29 8.53 0.15 11.17
N ILE A 30 9.36 -0.51 10.37
CA ILE A 30 10.05 0.14 9.25
C ILE A 30 9.03 0.34 8.13
N VAL A 31 8.92 1.57 7.62
CA VAL A 31 8.05 1.88 6.48
C VAL A 31 8.88 2.03 5.22
N ARG A 32 8.58 1.21 4.22
CA ARG A 32 9.18 1.29 2.88
C ARG A 32 8.11 1.78 1.92
N SER A 33 8.21 3.04 1.55
CA SER A 33 7.22 3.74 0.73
C SER A 33 7.72 3.92 -0.71
N SER A 34 6.88 3.56 -1.68
CA SER A 34 7.16 3.79 -3.10
C SER A 34 7.30 5.28 -3.43
N ASP A 35 6.45 6.10 -2.84
CA ASP A 35 6.47 7.55 -3.05
C ASP A 35 7.74 8.18 -2.47
N TYR A 36 8.11 7.81 -1.25
CA TYR A 36 9.34 8.30 -0.63
C TYR A 36 10.57 7.92 -1.46
N LEU A 37 10.64 6.67 -1.89
CA LEU A 37 11.79 6.16 -2.66
C LEU A 37 11.86 6.83 -4.03
N ARG A 38 10.71 7.04 -4.67
CA ARG A 38 10.63 7.74 -5.96
C ARG A 38 11.13 9.18 -5.84
N ASP A 39 10.72 9.89 -4.80
CA ASP A 39 11.20 11.23 -4.52
C ASP A 39 12.74 11.27 -4.35
N LYS A 40 13.28 10.34 -3.58
CA LYS A 40 14.74 10.27 -3.32
C LYS A 40 15.55 9.87 -4.54
N LEU A 41 15.07 8.94 -5.37
CA LEU A 41 15.81 8.44 -6.52
C LEU A 41 15.62 9.30 -7.78
N CYS A 42 14.43 9.85 -7.97
CA CYS A 42 14.06 10.57 -9.19
C CYS A 42 13.97 12.09 -8.98
N GLY A 43 14.01 12.56 -7.74
CA GLY A 43 13.82 13.97 -7.40
C GLY A 43 12.40 14.49 -7.61
N ASP A 44 11.48 13.63 -8.01
CA ASP A 44 10.07 13.95 -8.22
C ASP A 44 9.21 12.74 -7.89
N ILE A 45 8.36 12.89 -6.90
CA ILE A 45 7.44 11.85 -6.43
C ILE A 45 6.43 11.41 -7.52
N ASN A 46 6.20 12.23 -8.53
CA ASN A 46 5.29 11.94 -9.65
C ASN A 46 6.02 11.37 -10.88
N ASP A 47 7.34 11.25 -10.85
CA ASP A 47 8.10 10.68 -11.95
C ASP A 47 7.88 9.16 -12.05
N MET A 48 7.10 8.74 -13.04
CA MET A 48 6.78 7.33 -13.28
C MET A 48 7.71 6.65 -14.30
N LYS A 49 8.66 7.37 -14.88
CA LYS A 49 9.57 6.83 -15.91
C LYS A 49 10.46 5.71 -15.39
N ASN A 50 10.88 5.80 -14.13
CA ASN A 50 11.76 4.83 -13.49
C ASN A 50 11.00 3.93 -12.50
N ASN A 51 9.69 3.77 -12.68
CA ASN A 51 8.84 3.06 -11.73
C ASN A 51 9.30 1.61 -11.49
N GLY A 52 9.72 0.91 -12.54
CA GLY A 52 10.25 -0.45 -12.42
C GLY A 52 11.48 -0.52 -11.52
N ALA A 53 12.44 0.40 -11.68
CA ALA A 53 13.63 0.47 -10.83
C ALA A 53 13.27 0.81 -9.38
N VAL A 54 12.34 1.73 -9.16
CA VAL A 54 11.84 2.10 -7.83
C VAL A 54 11.29 0.87 -7.12
N PHE A 55 10.43 0.10 -7.76
CA PHE A 55 9.83 -1.09 -7.15
C PHE A 55 10.86 -2.22 -6.94
N THR A 56 11.82 -2.39 -7.84
CA THR A 56 12.89 -3.37 -7.65
C THR A 56 13.69 -3.07 -6.39
N ILE A 57 14.08 -1.83 -6.18
CA ILE A 57 14.82 -1.40 -4.99
C ILE A 57 13.94 -1.52 -3.74
N LEU A 58 12.71 -1.04 -3.82
CA LEU A 58 11.75 -1.08 -2.71
C LEU A 58 11.54 -2.50 -2.20
N GLN A 59 11.27 -3.43 -3.09
CA GLN A 59 11.06 -4.84 -2.76
C GLN A 59 12.31 -5.49 -2.18
N SER A 60 13.49 -5.12 -2.68
CA SER A 60 14.77 -5.60 -2.12
C SER A 60 14.99 -5.11 -0.69
N LEU A 61 14.63 -3.85 -0.39
CA LEU A 61 14.70 -3.31 0.96
C LEU A 61 13.74 -4.03 1.91
N VAL A 62 12.52 -4.29 1.47
CA VAL A 62 11.53 -5.06 2.27
C VAL A 62 12.06 -6.44 2.61
N ARG A 63 12.60 -7.17 1.63
CA ARG A 63 13.18 -8.50 1.87
C ARG A 63 14.37 -8.45 2.82
N ALA A 64 15.23 -7.45 2.69
CA ALA A 64 16.38 -7.27 3.57
C ALA A 64 15.95 -7.02 5.03
N ASP A 65 14.95 -6.17 5.24
CA ASP A 65 14.41 -5.89 6.57
C ASP A 65 13.86 -7.18 7.23
N LEU A 66 13.08 -7.95 6.47
CA LEU A 66 12.54 -9.23 6.96
C LEU A 66 13.64 -10.25 7.24
N TYR A 67 14.63 -10.33 6.38
CA TYR A 67 15.78 -11.21 6.59
C TYR A 67 16.51 -10.89 7.89
N HIS A 68 16.59 -9.61 8.27
CA HIS A 68 17.18 -9.15 9.52
C HIS A 68 16.21 -9.21 10.71
N GLY A 69 15.05 -9.84 10.55
CA GLY A 69 14.07 -10.02 11.63
C GLY A 69 13.29 -8.76 11.99
N LYS A 70 13.18 -7.80 11.09
CA LYS A 70 12.48 -6.53 11.32
C LYS A 70 11.07 -6.57 10.74
N ASP A 71 10.12 -6.03 11.50
CA ASP A 71 8.77 -5.77 10.99
C ASP A 71 8.83 -4.63 9.98
N VAL A 72 8.15 -4.80 8.85
CA VAL A 72 8.19 -3.84 7.75
C VAL A 72 6.83 -3.64 7.11
N VAL A 73 6.54 -2.39 6.76
CA VAL A 73 5.36 -1.99 5.98
C VAL A 73 5.80 -1.72 4.54
N TYR A 74 5.16 -2.39 3.60
CA TYR A 74 5.26 -2.13 2.18
C TYR A 74 4.15 -1.15 1.78
N ASP A 75 4.49 0.13 1.73
CA ASP A 75 3.56 1.22 1.45
C ASP A 75 3.57 1.58 -0.03
N ALA A 76 2.65 1.00 -0.76
CA ALA A 76 2.31 1.28 -2.14
C ALA A 76 0.82 1.00 -2.31
N THR A 77 0.25 1.28 -3.48
CA THR A 77 -1.19 1.02 -3.72
C THR A 77 -1.51 -0.48 -3.78
N ASN A 78 -0.61 -1.29 -4.33
CA ASN A 78 -0.71 -2.75 -4.41
C ASN A 78 -2.07 -3.25 -4.95
N LEU A 79 -2.55 -2.61 -6.03
CA LEU A 79 -3.93 -2.76 -6.50
C LEU A 79 -4.23 -4.09 -7.14
N LYS A 80 -3.32 -4.62 -7.97
CA LYS A 80 -3.53 -5.84 -8.72
C LYS A 80 -3.11 -7.09 -7.94
N ALA A 81 -3.98 -8.09 -7.91
CA ALA A 81 -3.67 -9.38 -7.31
C ALA A 81 -2.41 -10.01 -7.90
N SER A 82 -2.22 -9.93 -9.21
CA SER A 82 -1.04 -10.48 -9.89
C SER A 82 0.28 -9.91 -9.36
N TYR A 83 0.35 -8.61 -9.12
CA TYR A 83 1.55 -7.97 -8.57
C TYR A 83 1.78 -8.36 -7.11
N ARG A 84 0.72 -8.50 -6.33
CA ARG A 84 0.81 -8.96 -4.94
C ARG A 84 1.32 -10.39 -4.88
N VAL A 85 0.74 -11.29 -5.68
CA VAL A 85 1.17 -12.69 -5.77
C VAL A 85 2.64 -12.81 -6.16
N GLU A 86 3.06 -12.08 -7.19
CA GLU A 86 4.45 -12.08 -7.64
C GLU A 86 5.41 -11.69 -6.52
N PHE A 87 5.12 -10.63 -5.79
CA PHE A 87 5.97 -10.20 -4.68
C PHE A 87 5.91 -11.16 -3.50
N LEU A 88 4.72 -11.59 -3.09
CA LEU A 88 4.54 -12.54 -1.97
C LEU A 88 5.27 -13.86 -2.23
N ASP A 89 5.32 -14.32 -3.47
CA ASP A 89 6.09 -15.52 -3.83
C ASP A 89 7.58 -15.37 -3.55
N THR A 90 8.14 -14.17 -3.67
CA THR A 90 9.54 -13.90 -3.34
C THR A 90 9.84 -13.97 -1.83
N LEU A 91 8.81 -13.90 -0.99
CA LEU A 91 8.92 -14.01 0.47
C LEU A 91 8.81 -15.45 0.98
N ARG A 92 8.56 -16.40 0.10
CA ARG A 92 8.30 -17.80 0.46
C ARG A 92 9.41 -18.45 1.27
N LEU A 93 10.67 -18.08 1.01
CA LEU A 93 11.83 -18.61 1.73
C LEU A 93 12.17 -17.82 3.01
N LEU A 94 11.45 -16.73 3.27
CA LEU A 94 11.62 -15.95 4.47
C LEU A 94 10.57 -16.37 5.51
N ASN A 95 11.03 -16.62 6.74
CA ASN A 95 10.14 -17.01 7.83
C ASN A 95 9.47 -15.77 8.42
N CYS A 96 8.43 -15.27 7.77
CA CYS A 96 7.69 -14.08 8.19
C CYS A 96 6.18 -14.31 8.15
N LYS A 97 5.45 -13.57 8.98
CA LYS A 97 3.99 -13.49 8.91
C LYS A 97 3.59 -12.44 7.87
N LYS A 98 2.66 -12.76 6.98
CA LYS A 98 2.22 -11.91 5.88
C LYS A 98 0.82 -11.37 6.16
N VAL A 99 0.74 -10.09 6.50
CA VAL A 99 -0.49 -9.37 6.83
C VAL A 99 -0.80 -8.35 5.75
N CYS A 100 -2.00 -8.40 5.20
CA CYS A 100 -2.51 -7.35 4.33
C CYS A 100 -3.40 -6.40 5.12
N VAL A 101 -3.18 -5.10 4.97
CA VAL A 101 -4.08 -4.06 5.48
C VAL A 101 -4.74 -3.42 4.28
N PHE A 102 -5.99 -3.80 4.03
CA PHE A 102 -6.80 -3.27 2.94
C PHE A 102 -7.61 -2.09 3.43
N VAL A 103 -7.22 -0.90 2.98
CA VAL A 103 -7.90 0.35 3.33
C VAL A 103 -9.02 0.57 2.31
N ASP A 104 -10.20 0.07 2.64
CA ASP A 104 -11.37 0.03 1.77
C ASP A 104 -12.17 1.34 1.90
N THR A 105 -11.69 2.36 1.20
CA THR A 105 -12.33 3.67 1.16
C THR A 105 -13.03 3.86 -0.19
N PRO A 106 -14.30 4.32 -0.21
CA PRO A 106 -15.00 4.57 -1.46
C PRO A 106 -14.22 5.49 -2.40
N PHE A 107 -14.30 5.22 -3.68
CA PHE A 107 -13.56 5.98 -4.70
C PHE A 107 -13.86 7.48 -4.63
N GLU A 108 -15.12 7.85 -4.45
CA GLU A 108 -15.56 9.24 -4.36
C GLU A 108 -14.92 9.97 -3.17
N VAL A 109 -14.76 9.28 -2.04
CA VAL A 109 -14.08 9.81 -0.86
C VAL A 109 -12.59 10.00 -1.14
N CYS A 110 -11.97 9.03 -1.81
CA CYS A 110 -10.56 9.15 -2.23
C CYS A 110 -10.34 10.33 -3.17
N VAL A 111 -11.21 10.52 -4.16
CA VAL A 111 -11.14 11.65 -5.10
C VAL A 111 -11.23 12.98 -4.38
N LYS A 112 -12.19 13.14 -3.47
CA LYS A 112 -12.37 14.35 -2.68
C LYS A 112 -11.14 14.66 -1.83
N ARG A 113 -10.66 13.67 -1.08
CA ARG A 113 -9.45 13.82 -0.25
C ARG A 113 -8.22 14.12 -1.10
N ASN A 114 -8.12 13.53 -2.29
CA ASN A 114 -7.01 13.79 -3.22
C ASN A 114 -7.00 15.24 -3.69
N GLU A 115 -8.14 15.84 -3.96
CA GLU A 115 -8.27 17.25 -4.36
C GLU A 115 -7.87 18.22 -3.24
N GLU A 116 -8.08 17.85 -1.98
CA GLU A 116 -7.84 18.68 -0.81
C GLU A 116 -6.38 18.68 -0.34
N ARG A 117 -5.55 17.74 -0.79
CA ARG A 117 -4.14 17.65 -0.36
C ARG A 117 -3.21 18.43 -1.29
N GLU A 118 -2.03 18.83 -0.77
CA GLU A 118 -1.03 19.59 -1.53
C GLU A 118 -0.56 18.87 -2.78
N ARG A 119 -0.29 17.56 -2.64
CA ARG A 119 0.09 16.70 -3.75
C ARG A 119 -1.14 15.94 -4.24
N THR A 120 -1.55 16.23 -5.47
CA THR A 120 -2.69 15.56 -6.11
C THR A 120 -2.23 14.54 -7.15
N VAL A 121 -2.91 13.41 -7.20
CA VAL A 121 -2.81 12.45 -8.31
C VAL A 121 -3.78 12.89 -9.39
N PRO A 122 -3.38 12.91 -10.68
CA PRO A 122 -4.29 13.29 -11.78
C PRO A 122 -5.54 12.40 -11.81
N LYS A 123 -6.67 13.00 -12.20
CA LYS A 123 -7.97 12.30 -12.22
C LYS A 123 -7.94 11.03 -13.09
N GLU A 124 -7.32 11.10 -14.27
CA GLU A 124 -7.20 9.96 -15.19
C GLU A 124 -6.44 8.80 -14.52
N ALA A 125 -5.43 9.10 -13.72
CA ALA A 125 -4.69 8.10 -12.97
C ALA A 125 -5.56 7.51 -11.86
N MET A 126 -6.34 8.32 -11.16
CA MET A 126 -7.30 7.83 -10.15
C MET A 126 -8.33 6.89 -10.76
N ASP A 127 -8.92 7.25 -11.90
CA ASP A 127 -9.91 6.44 -12.62
C ASP A 127 -9.30 5.10 -13.07
N ARG A 128 -8.08 5.12 -13.57
CA ARG A 128 -7.36 3.90 -13.97
C ARG A 128 -7.09 3.00 -12.78
N MET A 129 -6.64 3.56 -11.66
CA MET A 129 -6.36 2.81 -10.44
C MET A 129 -7.62 2.18 -9.86
N LYS A 130 -8.77 2.87 -9.90
CA LYS A 130 -10.06 2.29 -9.52
C LYS A 130 -10.36 1.01 -10.31
N ARG A 131 -10.12 1.02 -11.61
CA ARG A 131 -10.34 -0.17 -12.47
C ARG A 131 -9.39 -1.32 -12.15
N PHE A 132 -8.20 -1.03 -11.65
CA PHE A 132 -7.18 -2.04 -11.34
C PHE A 132 -7.32 -2.62 -9.93
N LEU A 133 -8.07 -1.97 -9.05
CA LEU A 133 -8.22 -2.42 -7.67
C LEU A 133 -8.94 -3.77 -7.61
N GLU A 134 -8.22 -4.76 -7.13
CA GLU A 134 -8.74 -6.09 -6.82
C GLU A 134 -8.60 -6.30 -5.31
N PRO A 135 -9.71 -6.59 -4.60
CA PRO A 135 -9.63 -6.87 -3.16
C PRO A 135 -8.69 -8.05 -2.87
N PRO A 136 -7.88 -7.97 -1.81
CA PRO A 136 -6.95 -9.05 -1.46
C PRO A 136 -7.70 -10.32 -1.03
N THR A 137 -7.10 -11.48 -1.30
CA THR A 137 -7.62 -12.78 -0.91
C THR A 137 -6.53 -13.64 -0.28
N PHE A 138 -6.92 -14.60 0.56
CA PHE A 138 -5.98 -15.54 1.18
C PHE A 138 -5.26 -16.44 0.16
N ALA A 139 -5.90 -16.72 -0.97
CA ALA A 139 -5.31 -17.53 -2.04
C ALA A 139 -4.02 -16.88 -2.62
N GLU A 140 -3.81 -15.58 -2.41
CA GLU A 140 -2.61 -14.88 -2.84
C GLU A 140 -1.37 -15.24 -2.02
N GLY A 141 -1.53 -15.87 -0.86
CA GLY A 141 -0.43 -16.26 0.03
C GLY A 141 -0.35 -15.42 1.31
N LEU A 142 -1.44 -14.77 1.69
CA LEU A 142 -1.55 -13.96 2.90
C LEU A 142 -1.97 -14.81 4.11
N ASP A 143 -1.41 -14.52 5.27
CA ASP A 143 -1.77 -15.15 6.54
C ASP A 143 -2.93 -14.45 7.24
N GLU A 144 -3.06 -13.13 7.04
CA GLU A 144 -4.09 -12.30 7.64
C GLU A 144 -4.50 -11.19 6.68
N ILE A 145 -5.78 -10.86 6.66
CA ILE A 145 -6.33 -9.72 5.91
C ILE A 145 -7.15 -8.87 6.88
N ARG A 146 -6.72 -7.62 7.06
CA ARG A 146 -7.44 -6.61 7.84
C ARG A 146 -8.11 -5.65 6.88
N VAL A 147 -9.43 -5.64 6.85
CA VAL A 147 -10.19 -4.66 6.07
C VAL A 147 -10.50 -3.48 6.98
N VAL A 148 -10.00 -2.31 6.61
CA VAL A 148 -10.12 -1.09 7.41
C VAL A 148 -11.01 -0.09 6.68
N LYS A 149 -11.98 0.46 7.40
CA LYS A 149 -12.87 1.53 6.94
C LYS A 149 -12.59 2.78 7.77
N ASN A 150 -11.94 3.77 7.18
CA ASN A 150 -11.58 5.04 7.85
C ASN A 150 -12.34 6.24 7.26
N TRP A 151 -13.55 6.03 6.86
CA TRP A 151 -14.46 7.03 6.31
C TRP A 151 -15.82 6.94 6.97
N ASN A 152 -16.63 8.01 6.84
CA ASN A 152 -17.99 8.04 7.36
C ASN A 152 -18.98 8.35 6.24
N GLU A 153 -20.27 8.08 6.51
CA GLU A 153 -21.33 8.26 5.51
C GLU A 153 -21.48 9.71 5.03
N LYS A 154 -21.12 10.70 5.87
CA LYS A 154 -21.16 12.12 5.48
C LYS A 154 -20.11 12.42 4.42
N GLU A 155 -18.92 11.84 4.51
CA GLU A 155 -17.88 12.00 3.49
C GLU A 155 -18.34 11.41 2.13
N ASN A 156 -19.12 10.34 2.17
CA ASN A 156 -19.60 9.68 0.96
C ASN A 156 -20.80 10.41 0.31
N SER A 157 -21.65 11.07 1.12
CA SER A 157 -22.86 11.74 0.63
C SER A 157 -22.58 13.11 -0.01
N ASP A 158 -21.51 13.80 0.39
CA ASP A 158 -21.14 15.11 -0.19
C ASP A 158 -20.58 15.02 -1.62
N GLY A 159 -20.34 13.81 -2.13
CA GLY A 159 -19.88 13.56 -3.51
C GLY A 159 -20.99 13.48 -4.57
N GLY A 160 -22.25 13.55 -4.18
CA GLY A 160 -23.41 13.32 -5.05
C GLY A 160 -24.00 14.57 -5.72
N ASP A 161 -23.47 15.77 -5.49
CA ASP A 161 -24.11 17.01 -5.95
C ASP A 161 -23.12 17.95 -6.67
N ARG A 162 -22.39 17.39 -7.67
CA ARG A 162 -21.63 18.24 -8.61
C ARG A 162 -21.59 17.63 -10.00
#